data_a9c0ef8d229620c9609701ff2f983c3b
#
_entry.id   a9c0ef8d229620c9609701ff2f983c3b
#
_cell.length_a   1.000
_cell.length_b   1.000
_cell.length_c   1.000
_cell.angle_alpha   90.00
_cell.angle_beta   90.00
_cell.angle_gamma   90.00
#
_symmetry.space_group_name_H-M   'P 1'
#
loop_
_entity.id
_entity.type
_entity.pdbx_description
1 polymer ?
#
loop_
_entity_poly.entity_id
_entity_poly.type
_entity_poly.pdbx_seq_one_letter_code
_entity_poly.pdbx_strand_id
1 'polypeptide(L)'
;RGPEMSRGLGDVYKSPAKTPQGLFYGMQTFMQLLPAEIQSPAVVNGIAWTASCVTVKDEPRFEYRGIMLDPCRHFIPVENVKKHLDVLALFKINRMHWHLTDDQGWRIEIKKYPKLTEVGSKRIDGEGTEYSGFYTQDQIKEVVKYAADRFITIVPEIELPGHELAAISAYPELSCKGEPTTPRIIWGVEDIVLCAGKEKPFELLQDVFDEVAPLFPGEYI
;
A
#
# COMPACT_ATOMS: atom_id res chain seq x y z
N ARG A 1 -8.58 -18.93 -27.55
CA ARG A 1 -10.05 -18.91 -27.34
C ARG A 1 -10.27 -18.93 -25.84
N GLY A 2 -10.85 -17.83 -25.28
CA GLY A 2 -11.15 -17.73 -23.86
C GLY A 2 -12.29 -18.64 -23.42
N PRO A 3 -12.46 -18.90 -22.13
CA PRO A 3 -13.55 -19.72 -21.62
C PRO A 3 -14.91 -19.12 -21.96
N GLU A 4 -15.80 -19.95 -22.40
CA GLU A 4 -17.20 -19.61 -22.62
C GLU A 4 -17.89 -19.64 -21.25
N MET A 5 -18.26 -18.46 -20.71
CA MET A 5 -19.02 -18.39 -19.47
C MET A 5 -20.50 -18.18 -19.76
N SER A 6 -21.28 -19.15 -19.42
CA SER A 6 -22.73 -19.26 -19.39
C SER A 6 -23.52 -19.04 -20.70
N ARG A 7 -24.39 -20.00 -21.00
CA ARG A 7 -25.53 -19.89 -21.90
C ARG A 7 -26.78 -19.75 -21.05
N GLY A 8 -27.26 -18.55 -20.88
CA GLY A 8 -28.60 -18.30 -20.35
C GLY A 8 -29.42 -17.64 -21.46
N LEU A 9 -30.49 -18.33 -21.95
CA LEU A 9 -31.54 -17.78 -22.84
C LEU A 9 -31.01 -17.01 -24.07
N GLY A 10 -30.01 -17.55 -24.76
CA GLY A 10 -29.56 -17.04 -26.06
C GLY A 10 -28.41 -16.04 -26.03
N ASP A 11 -28.00 -15.53 -24.88
CA ASP A 11 -26.92 -14.59 -24.79
C ASP A 11 -25.56 -15.27 -24.51
N VAL A 12 -24.57 -14.98 -25.34
CA VAL A 12 -23.20 -15.48 -25.18
C VAL A 12 -22.33 -14.37 -24.59
N TYR A 13 -21.83 -14.62 -23.38
CA TYR A 13 -20.85 -13.74 -22.74
C TYR A 13 -19.43 -14.26 -23.00
N LYS A 14 -18.56 -13.42 -23.57
CA LYS A 14 -17.15 -13.76 -23.84
C LYS A 14 -16.25 -12.61 -23.40
N SER A 15 -15.25 -12.92 -22.57
CA SER A 15 -14.20 -11.99 -22.17
C SER A 15 -12.82 -12.57 -22.49
N PRO A 16 -12.38 -12.58 -23.77
CA PRO A 16 -11.07 -13.11 -24.12
C PRO A 16 -9.97 -12.17 -23.66
N ALA A 17 -8.92 -12.73 -23.06
CA ALA A 17 -7.69 -12.00 -22.72
C ALA A 17 -6.47 -12.90 -22.95
N LYS A 18 -5.30 -12.27 -23.15
CA LYS A 18 -4.04 -12.98 -23.38
C LYS A 18 -3.38 -13.47 -22.08
N THR A 19 -3.73 -12.86 -20.95
CA THR A 19 -3.11 -13.12 -19.65
C THR A 19 -4.16 -13.27 -18.56
N PRO A 20 -3.85 -13.94 -17.42
CA PRO A 20 -4.73 -13.99 -16.26
C PRO A 20 -5.10 -12.59 -15.74
N GLN A 21 -4.14 -11.65 -15.74
CA GLN A 21 -4.40 -10.25 -15.38
C GLN A 21 -5.45 -9.60 -16.30
N GLY A 22 -5.36 -9.84 -17.61
CA GLY A 22 -6.34 -9.34 -18.56
C GLY A 22 -7.74 -9.94 -18.33
N LEU A 23 -7.84 -11.22 -17.95
CA LEU A 23 -9.12 -11.83 -17.56
C LEU A 23 -9.68 -11.19 -16.28
N PHE A 24 -8.83 -10.94 -15.28
CA PHE A 24 -9.22 -10.22 -14.06
C PHE A 24 -9.78 -8.84 -14.38
N TYR A 25 -9.12 -8.07 -15.24
CA TYR A 25 -9.62 -6.75 -15.66
C TYR A 25 -10.91 -6.84 -16.48
N GLY A 26 -11.10 -7.90 -17.28
CA GLY A 26 -12.37 -8.18 -17.94
C GLY A 26 -13.51 -8.41 -16.94
N MET A 27 -13.23 -9.12 -15.84
CA MET A 27 -14.21 -9.28 -14.74
C MET A 27 -14.54 -7.94 -14.07
N GLN A 28 -13.55 -7.08 -13.84
CA GLN A 28 -13.80 -5.74 -13.28
C GLN A 28 -14.70 -4.92 -14.22
N THR A 29 -14.45 -4.96 -15.52
CA THR A 29 -15.33 -4.31 -16.51
C THR A 29 -16.75 -4.87 -16.45
N PHE A 30 -16.90 -6.20 -16.35
CA PHE A 30 -18.22 -6.82 -16.26
C PHE A 30 -18.99 -6.40 -15.00
N MET A 31 -18.32 -6.38 -13.84
CA MET A 31 -18.95 -5.92 -12.61
C MET A 31 -19.43 -4.46 -12.68
N GLN A 32 -18.71 -3.61 -13.43
CA GLN A 32 -19.12 -2.22 -13.64
C GLN A 32 -20.30 -2.06 -14.61
N LEU A 33 -20.63 -3.09 -15.42
CA LEU A 33 -21.82 -3.10 -16.26
C LEU A 33 -23.08 -3.56 -15.54
N LEU A 34 -22.93 -4.16 -14.35
CA LEU A 34 -24.05 -4.61 -13.51
C LEU A 34 -24.56 -3.44 -12.65
N PRO A 35 -25.76 -3.57 -12.07
CA PRO A 35 -26.25 -2.62 -11.07
C PRO A 35 -25.26 -2.40 -9.95
N ALA A 36 -25.17 -1.16 -9.43
CA ALA A 36 -24.18 -0.76 -8.41
C ALA A 36 -24.27 -1.60 -7.12
N GLU A 37 -25.39 -2.22 -6.87
CA GLU A 37 -25.64 -3.11 -5.75
C GLU A 37 -24.74 -4.35 -5.74
N ILE A 38 -24.05 -4.68 -6.87
CA ILE A 38 -23.02 -5.73 -6.92
C ILE A 38 -21.86 -5.45 -5.94
N GLN A 39 -21.65 -4.19 -5.58
CA GLN A 39 -20.62 -3.77 -4.61
C GLN A 39 -21.15 -3.80 -3.15
N SER A 40 -22.43 -4.13 -2.92
CA SER A 40 -22.97 -4.18 -1.57
C SER A 40 -22.35 -5.32 -0.76
N PRO A 41 -21.92 -5.07 0.50
CA PRO A 41 -21.44 -6.12 1.40
C PRO A 41 -22.58 -7.02 1.92
N ALA A 42 -23.84 -6.63 1.70
CA ALA A 42 -25.04 -7.37 2.11
C ALA A 42 -25.85 -7.82 0.90
N VAL A 43 -26.60 -8.91 1.06
CA VAL A 43 -27.54 -9.37 0.03
C VAL A 43 -28.61 -8.30 -0.21
N VAL A 44 -28.73 -7.86 -1.46
CA VAL A 44 -29.76 -6.92 -1.90
C VAL A 44 -30.79 -7.67 -2.72
N ASN A 45 -32.04 -7.70 -2.27
CA ASN A 45 -33.15 -8.39 -2.93
C ASN A 45 -33.87 -7.47 -3.93
N GLY A 46 -34.52 -8.06 -4.92
CA GLY A 46 -35.35 -7.32 -5.88
C GLY A 46 -34.58 -6.63 -7.00
N ILE A 47 -33.26 -6.86 -7.10
CA ILE A 47 -32.43 -6.31 -8.19
C ILE A 47 -32.49 -7.21 -9.41
N ALA A 48 -32.79 -6.64 -10.56
CA ALA A 48 -32.64 -7.29 -11.84
C ALA A 48 -31.14 -7.24 -12.24
N TRP A 49 -30.44 -8.35 -12.05
CA TRP A 49 -29.02 -8.51 -12.40
C TRP A 49 -28.83 -8.61 -13.92
N THR A 50 -28.96 -7.49 -14.60
CA THR A 50 -28.85 -7.39 -16.06
C THR A 50 -27.70 -6.47 -16.44
N ALA A 51 -27.03 -6.81 -17.53
CA ALA A 51 -26.05 -5.95 -18.18
C ALA A 51 -26.53 -5.64 -19.60
N SER A 52 -26.26 -4.44 -20.09
CA SER A 52 -26.56 -4.09 -21.48
C SER A 52 -25.73 -4.93 -22.44
N CYS A 53 -26.31 -5.30 -23.58
CA CYS A 53 -25.57 -5.95 -24.67
C CYS A 53 -24.58 -4.94 -25.27
N VAL A 54 -23.30 -5.17 -25.00
CA VAL A 54 -22.21 -4.27 -25.44
C VAL A 54 -21.00 -5.08 -25.90
N THR A 55 -20.20 -4.49 -26.76
CA THR A 55 -18.84 -4.97 -27.06
C THR A 55 -17.85 -3.97 -26.49
N VAL A 56 -17.03 -4.42 -25.55
CA VAL A 56 -15.98 -3.60 -24.94
C VAL A 56 -14.63 -4.09 -25.45
N LYS A 57 -13.84 -3.19 -26.06
CA LYS A 57 -12.42 -3.41 -26.36
C LYS A 57 -11.62 -2.49 -25.45
N ASP A 58 -10.87 -3.08 -24.53
CA ASP A 58 -10.15 -2.34 -23.49
C ASP A 58 -8.69 -2.80 -23.44
N GLU A 59 -7.80 -1.82 -23.38
CA GLU A 59 -6.37 -2.02 -23.20
C GLU A 59 -5.78 -0.87 -22.38
N PRO A 60 -4.80 -1.12 -21.50
CA PRO A 60 -4.20 -0.05 -20.72
C PRO A 60 -3.40 0.90 -21.60
N ARG A 61 -3.63 2.22 -21.45
CA ARG A 61 -2.84 3.26 -22.11
C ARG A 61 -1.42 3.36 -21.53
N PHE A 62 -1.31 3.13 -20.20
CA PHE A 62 -0.05 3.17 -19.47
C PHE A 62 0.19 1.83 -18.77
N GLU A 63 1.42 1.36 -18.84
CA GLU A 63 1.84 0.13 -18.17
C GLU A 63 1.84 0.29 -16.64
N TYR A 64 2.38 1.38 -16.14
CA TYR A 64 2.39 1.76 -14.74
C TYR A 64 1.17 2.65 -14.41
N ARG A 65 0.29 2.16 -13.56
CA ARG A 65 -0.90 2.89 -13.07
C ARG A 65 -0.93 2.78 -11.56
N GLY A 66 -0.40 3.79 -10.88
CA GLY A 66 -0.14 3.76 -9.44
C GLY A 66 -0.86 4.85 -8.67
N ILE A 67 -1.09 4.58 -7.39
CA ILE A 67 -1.56 5.53 -6.39
C ILE A 67 -0.70 5.33 -5.14
N MET A 68 -0.33 6.44 -4.48
CA MET A 68 0.35 6.42 -3.19
C MET A 68 -0.68 6.34 -2.05
N LEU A 69 -0.33 5.55 -1.02
CA LEU A 69 -1.02 5.50 0.26
C LEU A 69 -0.03 5.91 1.36
N ASP A 70 -0.38 6.92 2.14
CA ASP A 70 0.46 7.49 3.19
C ASP A 70 -0.06 7.15 4.60
N PRO A 71 0.39 6.06 5.23
CA PRO A 71 0.11 5.75 6.63
C PRO A 71 1.04 6.46 7.61
N CYS A 72 2.08 7.17 7.14
CA CYS A 72 3.04 7.82 8.01
C CYS A 72 2.42 9.00 8.73
N ARG A 73 1.71 9.84 7.98
CA ARG A 73 1.01 11.00 8.56
C ARG A 73 -0.21 10.57 9.37
N HIS A 74 -0.95 9.55 8.90
CA HIS A 74 -2.03 8.91 9.65
C HIS A 74 -2.01 7.41 9.42
N PHE A 75 -1.83 6.64 10.49
CA PHE A 75 -1.80 5.19 10.39
C PHE A 75 -3.11 4.63 9.86
N ILE A 76 -3.01 3.73 8.89
CA ILE A 76 -4.13 3.10 8.23
C ILE A 76 -4.10 1.60 8.59
N PRO A 77 -5.09 1.07 9.32
CA PRO A 77 -5.12 -0.36 9.67
C PRO A 77 -5.16 -1.26 8.43
N VAL A 78 -4.61 -2.46 8.55
CA VAL A 78 -4.51 -3.47 7.47
C VAL A 78 -5.82 -3.67 6.72
N GLU A 79 -6.94 -3.74 7.45
CA GLU A 79 -8.27 -3.92 6.84
C GLU A 79 -8.67 -2.74 5.93
N ASN A 80 -8.24 -1.53 6.26
CA ASN A 80 -8.51 -0.37 5.41
C ASN A 80 -7.53 -0.31 4.22
N VAL A 81 -6.28 -0.77 4.38
CA VAL A 81 -5.35 -0.96 3.25
C VAL A 81 -5.93 -1.96 2.26
N LYS A 82 -6.48 -3.08 2.72
CA LYS A 82 -7.15 -4.07 1.85
C LYS A 82 -8.35 -3.49 1.11
N LYS A 83 -9.21 -2.72 1.80
CA LYS A 83 -10.33 -2.02 1.13
C LYS A 83 -9.83 -1.05 0.06
N HIS A 84 -8.72 -0.36 0.32
CA HIS A 84 -8.10 0.51 -0.67
C HIS A 84 -7.63 -0.30 -1.89
N LEU A 85 -6.99 -1.45 -1.67
CA LEU A 85 -6.59 -2.37 -2.76
C LEU A 85 -7.78 -2.89 -3.56
N ASP A 86 -8.93 -3.16 -2.93
CA ASP A 86 -10.16 -3.55 -3.64
C ASP A 86 -10.65 -2.43 -4.58
N VAL A 87 -10.62 -1.19 -4.12
CA VAL A 87 -10.96 -0.02 -4.95
C VAL A 87 -9.96 0.15 -6.09
N LEU A 88 -8.65 0.01 -5.84
CA LEU A 88 -7.62 0.07 -6.87
C LEU A 88 -7.85 -1.01 -7.94
N ALA A 89 -8.18 -2.23 -7.52
CA ALA A 89 -8.49 -3.34 -8.42
C ALA A 89 -9.69 -3.04 -9.32
N LEU A 90 -10.77 -2.48 -8.76
CA LEU A 90 -11.96 -2.08 -9.51
C LEU A 90 -11.63 -1.09 -10.64
N PHE A 91 -10.70 -0.16 -10.39
CA PHE A 91 -10.23 0.81 -11.38
C PHE A 91 -9.02 0.33 -12.19
N LYS A 92 -8.65 -0.95 -12.09
CA LYS A 92 -7.54 -1.56 -12.86
C LYS A 92 -6.18 -0.88 -12.61
N ILE A 93 -6.01 -0.28 -11.44
CA ILE A 93 -4.72 0.20 -10.95
C ILE A 93 -3.85 -1.02 -10.64
N ASN A 94 -2.58 -0.99 -11.00
CA ASN A 94 -1.68 -2.15 -10.87
C ASN A 94 -0.44 -1.88 -10.02
N ARG A 95 -0.34 -0.71 -9.42
CA ARG A 95 0.73 -0.34 -8.49
C ARG A 95 0.13 0.39 -7.28
N MET A 96 0.57 0.02 -6.09
CA MET A 96 0.34 0.81 -4.87
C MET A 96 1.69 1.20 -4.29
N HIS A 97 1.98 2.48 -4.28
CA HIS A 97 3.10 3.06 -3.60
C HIS A 97 2.74 3.18 -2.11
N TRP A 98 3.48 2.50 -1.24
CA TRP A 98 3.20 2.42 0.20
C TRP A 98 4.26 3.18 0.97
N HIS A 99 3.91 4.37 1.45
CA HIS A 99 4.79 5.30 2.13
C HIS A 99 4.93 4.91 3.60
N LEU A 100 5.97 4.14 3.93
CA LEU A 100 6.09 3.42 5.21
C LEU A 100 6.93 4.13 6.25
N THR A 101 7.70 5.15 5.89
CA THR A 101 8.56 5.91 6.82
C THR A 101 8.51 7.39 6.51
N ASP A 102 8.44 8.22 7.56
CA ASP A 102 8.50 9.69 7.46
C ASP A 102 8.71 10.31 8.85
N ASP A 103 8.86 11.63 8.92
CA ASP A 103 9.04 12.42 10.15
C ASP A 103 7.95 12.17 11.19
N GLN A 104 6.70 11.92 10.75
CA GLN A 104 5.53 11.74 11.62
C GLN A 104 5.36 10.31 12.10
N GLY A 105 6.06 9.34 11.52
CA GLY A 105 5.98 7.97 11.99
C GLY A 105 6.70 6.96 11.12
N TRP A 106 7.33 6.00 11.78
CA TRP A 106 7.90 4.80 11.18
C TRP A 106 6.88 3.67 11.26
N ARG A 107 6.46 3.09 10.13
CA ARG A 107 5.30 2.20 10.06
C ARG A 107 5.61 0.74 9.76
N ILE A 108 6.85 0.37 9.51
CA ILE A 108 7.25 -1.01 9.21
C ILE A 108 8.13 -1.61 10.32
N GLU A 109 7.80 -2.81 10.78
CA GLU A 109 8.60 -3.54 11.75
C GLU A 109 9.97 -3.90 11.19
N ILE A 110 11.03 -3.51 11.91
CA ILE A 110 12.41 -3.96 11.70
C ILE A 110 12.87 -4.67 12.95
N LYS A 111 13.03 -5.96 12.88
CA LYS A 111 13.31 -6.82 14.07
C LYS A 111 14.66 -6.50 14.71
N LYS A 112 15.64 -6.14 13.91
CA LYS A 112 16.96 -5.72 14.40
C LYS A 112 16.93 -4.38 15.13
N TYR A 113 15.96 -3.52 14.79
CA TYR A 113 15.82 -2.17 15.36
C TYR A 113 14.41 -1.93 15.94
N PRO A 114 14.03 -2.62 17.04
CA PRO A 114 12.66 -2.58 17.58
C PRO A 114 12.19 -1.19 17.99
N LYS A 115 13.10 -0.31 18.42
CA LYS A 115 12.72 1.07 18.77
C LYS A 115 12.18 1.88 17.58
N LEU A 116 12.44 1.49 16.33
CA LEU A 116 11.85 2.15 15.17
C LEU A 116 10.31 2.10 15.24
N THR A 117 9.74 1.02 15.76
CA THR A 117 8.29 0.92 15.97
C THR A 117 7.86 1.19 17.42
N GLU A 118 8.67 0.89 18.41
CA GLU A 118 8.34 1.17 19.82
C GLU A 118 8.29 2.68 20.13
N VAL A 119 9.16 3.46 19.50
CA VAL A 119 9.29 4.92 19.66
C VAL A 119 8.83 5.64 18.39
N GLY A 120 9.43 5.30 17.24
CA GLY A 120 9.22 6.01 15.97
C GLY A 120 7.81 5.89 15.42
N SER A 121 7.02 4.87 15.82
CA SER A 121 5.62 4.77 15.41
C SER A 121 4.66 5.61 16.25
N LYS A 122 5.14 6.24 17.32
CA LYS A 122 4.32 6.93 18.33
C LYS A 122 4.58 8.42 18.36
N ARG A 123 3.53 9.19 18.54
CA ARG A 123 3.61 10.63 18.81
C ARG A 123 2.48 11.07 19.71
N ILE A 124 2.71 12.16 20.43
CA ILE A 124 1.65 12.85 21.18
C ILE A 124 1.10 13.93 20.25
N ASP A 125 -0.19 13.91 19.96
CA ASP A 125 -0.83 14.95 19.15
C ASP A 125 -0.92 16.31 19.86
N GLY A 126 -1.43 17.34 19.17
CA GLY A 126 -1.56 18.68 19.74
C GLY A 126 -2.55 18.79 20.90
N GLU A 127 -3.36 17.75 21.14
CA GLU A 127 -4.33 17.65 22.25
C GLU A 127 -3.82 16.81 23.41
N GLY A 128 -2.60 16.26 23.29
CA GLY A 128 -1.96 15.42 24.31
C GLY A 128 -2.35 13.95 24.24
N THR A 129 -3.01 13.51 23.15
CA THR A 129 -3.38 12.11 22.93
C THR A 129 -2.24 11.35 22.25
N GLU A 130 -1.93 10.15 22.74
CA GLU A 130 -0.99 9.26 22.04
C GLU A 130 -1.61 8.73 20.75
N TYR A 131 -0.90 8.96 19.67
CA TYR A 131 -1.22 8.40 18.36
C TYR A 131 -0.12 7.43 17.93
N SER A 132 -0.50 6.20 17.57
CA SER A 132 0.47 5.15 17.24
C SER A 132 -0.08 4.18 16.20
N GLY A 133 0.82 3.40 15.62
CA GLY A 133 0.49 2.29 14.72
C GLY A 133 1.66 1.94 13.81
N PHE A 134 1.80 0.64 13.52
CA PHE A 134 2.77 0.11 12.57
C PHE A 134 2.28 -1.24 12.03
N TYR A 135 2.92 -1.72 11.00
CA TYR A 135 2.68 -3.04 10.42
C TYR A 135 3.79 -4.00 10.83
N THR A 136 3.42 -5.16 11.35
CA THR A 136 4.36 -6.27 11.52
C THR A 136 4.77 -6.82 10.16
N GLN A 137 5.92 -7.50 10.08
CA GLN A 137 6.35 -8.13 8.83
C GLN A 137 5.34 -9.15 8.31
N ASP A 138 4.60 -9.83 9.20
CA ASP A 138 3.56 -10.77 8.79
C ASP A 138 2.34 -10.06 8.21
N GLN A 139 1.95 -8.91 8.76
CA GLN A 139 0.92 -8.05 8.18
C GLN A 139 1.35 -7.48 6.82
N ILE A 140 2.62 -7.11 6.66
CA ILE A 140 3.17 -6.70 5.35
C ILE A 140 3.01 -7.83 4.32
N LYS A 141 3.45 -9.04 4.66
CA LYS A 141 3.31 -10.22 3.77
C LYS A 141 1.85 -10.49 3.40
N GLU A 142 0.94 -10.37 4.37
CA GLU A 142 -0.50 -10.52 4.17
C GLU A 142 -1.02 -9.52 3.15
N VAL A 143 -0.68 -8.23 3.29
CA VAL A 143 -1.09 -7.16 2.37
C VAL A 143 -0.48 -7.36 1.00
N VAL A 144 0.81 -7.71 0.90
CA VAL A 144 1.50 -7.98 -0.36
C VAL A 144 0.84 -9.13 -1.11
N LYS A 145 0.51 -10.23 -0.40
CA LYS A 145 -0.22 -11.34 -1.01
C LYS A 145 -1.62 -10.92 -1.48
N TYR A 146 -2.34 -10.18 -0.66
CA TYR A 146 -3.69 -9.68 -0.98
C TYR A 146 -3.69 -8.78 -2.23
N ALA A 147 -2.66 -7.95 -2.38
CA ALA A 147 -2.44 -7.13 -3.57
C ALA A 147 -2.10 -7.98 -4.80
N ALA A 148 -1.22 -8.98 -4.64
CA ALA A 148 -0.82 -9.87 -5.73
C ALA A 148 -2.01 -10.68 -6.30
N ASP A 149 -2.93 -11.13 -5.43
CA ASP A 149 -4.17 -11.81 -5.83
C ASP A 149 -5.09 -10.90 -6.69
N ARG A 150 -4.82 -9.58 -6.72
CA ARG A 150 -5.51 -8.54 -7.52
C ARG A 150 -4.66 -7.98 -8.65
N PHE A 151 -3.51 -8.59 -8.92
CA PHE A 151 -2.53 -8.09 -9.90
C PHE A 151 -2.03 -6.68 -9.61
N ILE A 152 -1.92 -6.33 -8.32
CA ILE A 152 -1.34 -5.08 -7.85
C ILE A 152 0.02 -5.39 -7.23
N THR A 153 1.07 -4.73 -7.73
CA THR A 153 2.39 -4.78 -7.11
C THR A 153 2.51 -3.63 -6.10
N ILE A 154 2.97 -3.93 -4.89
CA ILE A 154 3.28 -2.91 -3.89
C ILE A 154 4.72 -2.45 -4.10
N VAL A 155 4.91 -1.13 -4.12
CA VAL A 155 6.21 -0.47 -4.12
C VAL A 155 6.36 0.21 -2.76
N PRO A 156 7.16 -0.34 -1.83
CA PRO A 156 7.37 0.30 -0.54
C PRO A 156 8.27 1.52 -0.69
N GLU A 157 8.08 2.51 0.17
CA GLU A 157 8.95 3.66 0.31
C GLU A 157 9.59 3.67 1.69
N ILE A 158 10.91 3.77 1.69
CA ILE A 158 11.77 3.99 2.87
C ILE A 158 12.56 5.26 2.59
N GLU A 159 12.32 6.28 3.37
CA GLU A 159 12.92 7.60 3.18
C GLU A 159 14.39 7.66 3.59
N LEU A 160 15.18 8.43 2.87
CA LEU A 160 16.56 8.75 3.22
C LEU A 160 17.10 9.94 2.39
N PRO A 161 17.98 10.77 2.89
CA PRO A 161 18.38 10.93 4.30
C PRO A 161 17.42 11.82 5.11
N GLY A 162 16.49 12.49 4.44
CA GLY A 162 15.42 13.31 5.03
C GLY A 162 14.20 12.49 5.37
N HIS A 163 13.18 13.14 5.97
CA HIS A 163 11.94 12.51 6.44
C HIS A 163 12.18 11.33 7.42
N GLU A 164 13.24 11.45 8.23
CA GLU A 164 13.72 10.40 9.13
C GLU A 164 13.64 10.80 10.62
N LEU A 165 12.88 11.85 10.95
CA LEU A 165 12.79 12.30 12.34
C LEU A 165 12.21 11.21 13.26
N ALA A 166 11.30 10.38 12.78
CA ALA A 166 10.77 9.24 13.55
C ALA A 166 11.86 8.21 13.88
N ALA A 167 12.73 7.88 12.93
CA ALA A 167 13.87 6.99 13.16
C ALA A 167 14.92 7.63 14.07
N ILE A 168 15.21 8.91 13.87
CA ILE A 168 16.14 9.67 14.70
C ILE A 168 15.61 9.80 16.13
N SER A 169 14.31 9.91 16.33
CA SER A 169 13.69 9.90 17.67
C SER A 169 13.92 8.58 18.40
N ALA A 170 13.94 7.46 17.66
CA ALA A 170 14.25 6.15 18.19
C ALA A 170 15.75 5.94 18.46
N TYR A 171 16.59 6.52 17.62
CA TYR A 171 18.06 6.38 17.63
C TYR A 171 18.73 7.74 17.33
N PRO A 172 18.84 8.64 18.33
CA PRO A 172 19.35 10.00 18.14
C PRO A 172 20.73 10.09 17.52
N GLU A 173 21.57 9.05 17.75
CA GLU A 173 22.92 8.95 17.18
C GLU A 173 22.96 8.91 15.64
N LEU A 174 21.83 8.67 14.98
CA LEU A 174 21.72 8.70 13.52
C LEU A 174 21.85 10.13 12.96
N SER A 175 21.46 11.16 13.73
CA SER A 175 21.65 12.55 13.33
C SER A 175 23.08 13.03 13.58
N CYS A 176 23.49 14.13 12.92
CA CYS A 176 24.83 14.70 13.11
C CYS A 176 25.05 15.19 14.55
N LYS A 177 24.02 15.76 15.19
CA LYS A 177 24.10 16.27 16.57
C LYS A 177 23.92 15.18 17.63
N GLY A 178 23.13 14.13 17.34
CA GLY A 178 22.83 13.07 18.30
C GLY A 178 21.91 13.53 19.46
N GLU A 179 21.18 14.61 19.27
CA GLU A 179 20.29 15.16 20.30
C GLU A 179 18.95 14.40 20.31
N PRO A 180 18.33 14.20 21.49
CA PRO A 180 17.00 13.61 21.59
C PRO A 180 15.96 14.44 20.84
N THR A 181 15.09 13.77 20.11
CA THR A 181 13.96 14.37 19.37
C THR A 181 12.68 13.57 19.61
N THR A 182 11.58 14.02 19.04
CA THR A 182 10.31 13.29 19.00
C THR A 182 9.75 13.28 17.58
N PRO A 183 8.98 12.26 17.18
CA PRO A 183 8.31 12.27 15.89
C PRO A 183 7.47 13.53 15.70
N ARG A 184 7.45 14.04 14.47
CA ARG A 184 6.76 15.29 14.12
C ARG A 184 5.25 15.16 14.31
N ILE A 185 4.60 16.20 14.82
CA ILE A 185 3.15 16.23 15.01
C ILE A 185 2.42 17.13 14.02
N ILE A 186 3.16 17.94 13.28
CA ILE A 186 2.61 18.88 12.30
C ILE A 186 3.11 18.55 10.90
N TRP A 187 2.47 19.14 9.93
CA TRP A 187 2.84 19.12 8.53
C TRP A 187 4.14 19.89 8.26
N GLY A 188 4.90 19.50 7.26
CA GLY A 188 6.10 20.20 6.79
C GLY A 188 7.34 19.32 6.78
N VAL A 189 8.50 19.94 6.61
CA VAL A 189 9.82 19.31 6.51
C VAL A 189 10.65 19.64 7.74
N GLU A 190 11.46 18.68 8.19
CA GLU A 190 12.44 18.89 9.27
C GLU A 190 13.85 19.04 8.71
N ASP A 191 14.67 19.87 9.39
CA ASP A 191 16.08 20.04 9.03
C ASP A 191 16.98 18.96 9.65
N ILE A 192 16.42 18.11 10.52
CA ILE A 192 17.13 17.00 11.17
C ILE A 192 17.05 15.79 10.27
N VAL A 193 18.19 15.37 9.73
CA VAL A 193 18.31 14.28 8.76
C VAL A 193 19.35 13.26 9.21
N LEU A 194 19.38 12.09 8.58
CA LEU A 194 20.45 11.12 8.78
C LEU A 194 21.82 11.73 8.43
N CYS A 195 22.80 11.53 9.31
CA CYS A 195 24.11 12.13 9.16
C CYS A 195 24.99 11.38 8.17
N ALA A 196 25.16 11.90 6.96
CA ALA A 196 26.03 11.31 5.96
C ALA A 196 27.53 11.27 6.33
N GLY A 197 27.93 12.01 7.39
CA GLY A 197 29.28 12.00 7.93
C GLY A 197 29.55 10.90 8.97
N LYS A 198 28.57 10.06 9.28
CA LYS A 198 28.70 8.95 10.24
C LYS A 198 28.42 7.62 9.56
N GLU A 199 29.07 6.55 10.01
CA GLU A 199 28.85 5.19 9.50
C GLU A 199 27.50 4.61 9.96
N LYS A 200 27.06 4.96 11.16
CA LYS A 200 25.86 4.40 11.80
C LYS A 200 24.57 4.47 10.98
N PRO A 201 24.25 5.58 10.27
CA PRO A 201 23.09 5.61 9.37
C PRO A 201 23.18 4.60 8.23
N PHE A 202 24.38 4.39 7.65
CA PHE A 202 24.57 3.43 6.56
C PHE A 202 24.41 1.99 7.05
N GLU A 203 24.91 1.65 8.24
CA GLU A 203 24.69 0.35 8.88
C GLU A 203 23.19 0.11 9.11
N LEU A 204 22.47 1.10 9.66
CA LEU A 204 21.02 0.98 9.86
C LEU A 204 20.29 0.77 8.55
N LEU A 205 20.57 1.57 7.52
CA LEU A 205 19.90 1.48 6.22
C LEU A 205 20.17 0.12 5.56
N GLN A 206 21.41 -0.39 5.63
CA GLN A 206 21.74 -1.73 5.12
C GLN A 206 20.88 -2.79 5.80
N ASP A 207 20.83 -2.77 7.12
CA ASP A 207 20.05 -3.73 7.92
C ASP A 207 18.53 -3.60 7.67
N VAL A 208 18.03 -2.38 7.48
CA VAL A 208 16.63 -2.13 7.12
C VAL A 208 16.30 -2.74 5.76
N PHE A 209 17.14 -2.49 4.74
CA PHE A 209 16.91 -3.05 3.41
C PHE A 209 17.07 -4.58 3.38
N ASP A 210 17.96 -5.16 4.19
CA ASP A 210 18.11 -6.61 4.33
C ASP A 210 16.80 -7.27 4.86
N GLU A 211 16.05 -6.57 5.73
CA GLU A 211 14.76 -7.05 6.23
C GLU A 211 13.58 -6.69 5.31
N VAL A 212 13.61 -5.51 4.67
CA VAL A 212 12.49 -5.01 3.84
C VAL A 212 12.44 -5.67 2.47
N ALA A 213 13.57 -5.78 1.76
CA ALA A 213 13.58 -6.29 0.39
C ALA A 213 12.94 -7.68 0.24
N PRO A 214 13.15 -8.65 1.15
CA PRO A 214 12.49 -9.96 1.04
C PRO A 214 10.96 -9.94 1.24
N LEU A 215 10.40 -8.87 1.81
CA LEU A 215 8.97 -8.75 2.04
C LEU A 215 8.21 -8.33 0.77
N PHE A 216 8.89 -7.69 -0.17
CA PHE A 216 8.29 -7.13 -1.37
C PHE A 216 8.89 -7.75 -2.64
N PRO A 217 8.13 -8.59 -3.37
CA PRO A 217 8.62 -9.29 -4.56
C PRO A 217 8.67 -8.40 -5.81
N GLY A 218 8.37 -7.11 -5.70
CA GLY A 218 8.45 -6.13 -6.79
C GLY A 218 9.90 -5.81 -7.16
N GLU A 219 10.09 -5.15 -8.30
CA GLU A 219 11.42 -4.76 -8.81
C GLU A 219 11.95 -3.48 -8.15
N TYR A 220 11.10 -2.74 -7.41
CA TYR A 220 11.41 -1.40 -6.88
C TYR A 220 11.09 -1.29 -5.40
N ILE A 221 11.97 -0.59 -4.71
CA ILE A 221 11.80 0.00 -3.39
C ILE A 221 12.10 1.48 -3.53
#